data_3536265826fcac28775088795c447f0a
#
_entry.id   3536265826fcac28775088795c447f0a
#
_cell.length_a   1.000
_cell.length_b   1.000
_cell.length_c   1.000
_cell.angle_alpha   90.00
_cell.angle_beta   90.00
_cell.angle_gamma   90.00
#
_symmetry.space_group_name_H-M   'P 1'
#
loop_
_entity.id
_entity.type
_entity.pdbx_description
1 polymer ?
#
loop_
_entity_poly.entity_id
_entity_poly.type
_entity_poly.pdbx_seq_one_letter_code
_entity_poly.pdbx_strand_id
1 'polypeptide(L)'
;MSVAEAQLDTFVGEVVDAVGAAAPVAGAFVLGSALIGGFDPATSDVDLVVVVEPPLDVELLASRLDGLGTPFRKLELVVYARGARPPAYTLNYPDGPGEPDFWFVLDAAIAQEHADGWLELIQPVSKDETRRAAEELLAWAEEQGESVHAARARHYLANGTWITKEEA
;
A
#
# COMPACT_ATOMS: atom_id res chain seq x y z
N MET A 1 -22.04 0.14 10.29
CA MET A 1 -20.56 0.23 10.46
C MET A 1 -20.18 -0.54 11.72
N SER A 2 -19.23 -1.47 11.61
CA SER A 2 -18.70 -2.18 12.78
C SER A 2 -17.75 -1.26 13.58
N VAL A 3 -17.45 -1.66 14.84
CA VAL A 3 -16.46 -0.94 15.67
C VAL A 3 -15.08 -0.96 15.00
N ALA A 4 -14.73 -2.06 14.35
CA ALA A 4 -13.46 -2.21 13.63
C ALA A 4 -13.36 -1.27 12.42
N GLU A 5 -14.42 -1.14 11.63
CA GLU A 5 -14.48 -0.20 10.51
C GLU A 5 -14.38 1.26 11.00
N ALA A 6 -15.09 1.61 12.07
CA ALA A 6 -15.01 2.94 12.65
C ALA A 6 -13.60 3.26 13.18
N GLN A 7 -12.93 2.29 13.79
CA GLN A 7 -11.55 2.43 14.27
C GLN A 7 -10.56 2.61 13.10
N LEU A 8 -10.73 1.85 12.03
CA LEU A 8 -9.92 1.98 10.82
C LEU A 8 -10.12 3.37 10.18
N ASP A 9 -11.36 3.80 10.00
CA ASP A 9 -11.68 5.10 9.41
C ASP A 9 -11.08 6.25 10.22
N THR A 10 -11.17 6.18 11.55
CA THR A 10 -10.58 7.17 12.45
C THR A 10 -9.06 7.24 12.28
N PHE A 11 -8.40 6.10 12.30
CA PHE A 11 -6.95 6.02 12.15
C PHE A 11 -6.47 6.50 10.77
N VAL A 12 -7.15 6.08 9.71
CA VAL A 12 -6.87 6.55 8.34
C VAL A 12 -7.02 8.07 8.26
N GLY A 13 -8.08 8.62 8.85
CA GLY A 13 -8.29 10.07 8.92
C GLY A 13 -7.14 10.81 9.61
N GLU A 14 -6.63 10.30 10.71
CA GLU A 14 -5.48 10.88 11.43
C GLU A 14 -4.20 10.87 10.58
N VAL A 15 -3.94 9.76 9.87
CA VAL A 15 -2.78 9.66 8.97
C VAL A 15 -2.92 10.62 7.78
N VAL A 16 -4.10 10.67 7.16
CA VAL A 16 -4.38 11.58 6.04
C VAL A 16 -4.23 13.05 6.47
N ASP A 17 -4.67 13.40 7.66
CA ASP A 17 -4.50 14.75 8.21
C ASP A 17 -3.01 15.09 8.43
N ALA A 18 -2.22 14.13 8.90
CA ALA A 18 -0.77 14.30 9.02
C ALA A 18 -0.09 14.55 7.66
N VAL A 19 -0.48 13.80 6.63
CA VAL A 19 0.00 14.02 5.25
C VAL A 19 -0.47 15.38 4.74
N GLY A 20 -1.72 15.73 4.99
CA GLY A 20 -2.33 17.02 4.59
C GLY A 20 -1.65 18.25 5.18
N ALA A 21 -0.99 18.12 6.33
CA ALA A 21 -0.15 19.17 6.90
C ALA A 21 1.14 19.41 6.08
N ALA A 22 1.62 18.40 5.38
CA ALA A 22 2.87 18.42 4.61
C ALA A 22 2.69 18.72 3.11
N ALA A 23 1.50 18.45 2.56
CA ALA A 23 1.11 18.77 1.19
C ALA A 23 -0.42 18.63 1.03
N PRO A 24 -1.06 19.38 0.10
CA PRO A 24 -2.48 19.21 -0.19
C PRO A 24 -2.80 17.78 -0.66
N VAL A 25 -3.76 17.12 -0.03
CA VAL A 25 -4.18 15.76 -0.37
C VAL A 25 -5.13 15.76 -1.56
N ALA A 26 -4.79 15.03 -2.61
CA ALA A 26 -5.64 14.82 -3.78
C ALA A 26 -6.55 13.58 -3.64
N GLY A 27 -6.12 12.59 -2.90
CA GLY A 27 -6.88 11.36 -2.64
C GLY A 27 -6.17 10.43 -1.68
N ALA A 28 -6.92 9.46 -1.15
CA ALA A 28 -6.40 8.43 -0.27
C ALA A 28 -7.10 7.10 -0.56
N PHE A 29 -6.34 6.00 -0.46
CA PHE A 29 -6.83 4.65 -0.75
C PHE A 29 -6.35 3.69 0.31
N VAL A 30 -7.26 2.93 0.91
CA VAL A 30 -6.91 1.82 1.78
C VAL A 30 -6.82 0.57 0.91
N LEU A 31 -5.68 -0.08 0.92
CA LEU A 31 -5.37 -1.25 0.09
C LEU A 31 -5.33 -2.55 0.91
N GLY A 32 -4.76 -3.59 0.34
CA GLY A 32 -4.57 -4.88 0.99
C GLY A 32 -5.89 -5.54 1.39
N SER A 33 -5.91 -6.17 2.55
CA SER A 33 -7.09 -6.90 3.04
C SER A 33 -8.33 -6.02 3.27
N ALA A 34 -8.15 -4.73 3.52
CA ALA A 34 -9.27 -3.80 3.65
C ALA A 34 -9.96 -3.51 2.30
N LEU A 35 -9.23 -3.61 1.18
CA LEU A 35 -9.79 -3.42 -0.17
C LEU A 35 -10.41 -4.69 -0.72
N ILE A 36 -9.71 -5.81 -0.62
CA ILE A 36 -10.11 -7.08 -1.25
C ILE A 36 -10.87 -8.03 -0.31
N GLY A 37 -10.99 -7.68 0.95
CA GLY A 37 -11.68 -8.46 1.98
C GLY A 37 -10.74 -9.21 2.93
N GLY A 38 -11.28 -9.62 4.09
CA GLY A 38 -10.52 -10.34 5.11
C GLY A 38 -9.75 -9.48 6.10
N PHE A 39 -10.05 -8.18 6.19
CA PHE A 39 -9.44 -7.30 7.19
C PHE A 39 -9.86 -7.70 8.62
N ASP A 40 -8.87 -7.99 9.45
CA ASP A 40 -9.02 -8.27 10.88
C ASP A 40 -8.19 -7.24 11.68
N PRO A 41 -8.83 -6.39 12.50
CA PRO A 41 -8.12 -5.35 13.25
C PRO A 41 -7.02 -5.88 14.17
N ALA A 42 -7.12 -7.13 14.61
CA ALA A 42 -6.14 -7.74 15.52
C ALA A 42 -4.89 -8.26 14.81
N THR A 43 -4.99 -8.61 13.54
CA THR A 43 -3.92 -9.32 12.81
C THR A 43 -3.53 -8.71 11.48
N SER A 44 -4.39 -7.87 10.88
CA SER A 44 -4.12 -7.25 9.60
C SER A 44 -3.28 -5.98 9.73
N ASP A 45 -2.43 -5.76 8.73
CA ASP A 45 -1.74 -4.48 8.55
C ASP A 45 -2.69 -3.48 7.87
N VAL A 46 -2.47 -2.20 8.08
CA VAL A 46 -3.15 -1.13 7.35
C VAL A 46 -2.24 -0.67 6.22
N ASP A 47 -2.67 -0.92 4.99
CA ASP A 47 -1.99 -0.49 3.77
C ASP A 47 -2.69 0.77 3.25
N LEU A 48 -2.03 1.91 3.36
CA LEU A 48 -2.59 3.21 3.01
C LEU A 48 -1.74 3.90 1.94
N VAL A 49 -2.39 4.31 0.88
CA VAL A 49 -1.81 5.18 -0.16
C VAL A 49 -2.46 6.54 -0.08
N VAL A 50 -1.65 7.59 -0.03
CA VAL A 50 -2.10 8.99 -0.10
C VAL A 50 -1.45 9.65 -1.30
N VAL A 51 -2.24 10.34 -2.09
CA VAL A 51 -1.76 11.12 -3.25
C VAL A 51 -1.82 12.59 -2.91
N VAL A 52 -0.74 13.31 -3.15
CA VAL A 52 -0.62 14.72 -2.81
C VAL A 52 -0.27 15.57 -4.03
N GLU A 53 -0.66 16.83 -4.00
CA GLU A 53 -0.12 17.83 -4.91
C GLU A 53 1.30 18.23 -4.45
N PRO A 54 2.34 18.02 -5.27
CA PRO A 54 3.71 18.35 -4.89
C PRO A 54 3.91 19.88 -4.75
N PRO A 55 4.92 20.33 -4.00
CA PRO A 55 5.94 19.53 -3.30
C PRO A 55 5.45 18.98 -1.94
N LEU A 56 6.02 17.86 -1.52
CA LEU A 56 5.80 17.26 -0.21
C LEU A 56 6.92 17.67 0.75
N ASP A 57 6.55 18.23 1.91
CA ASP A 57 7.49 18.47 3.00
C ASP A 57 7.72 17.19 3.81
N VAL A 58 8.73 16.41 3.43
CA VAL A 58 9.03 15.10 4.01
C VAL A 58 9.42 15.21 5.49
N GLU A 59 10.13 16.25 5.88
CA GLU A 59 10.55 16.45 7.29
C GLU A 59 9.34 16.74 8.19
N LEU A 60 8.44 17.58 7.72
CA LEU A 60 7.20 17.86 8.43
C LEU A 60 6.31 16.62 8.53
N LEU A 61 6.20 15.85 7.44
CA LEU A 61 5.45 14.59 7.44
C LEU A 61 6.01 13.60 8.45
N ALA A 62 7.32 13.35 8.42
CA ALA A 62 7.98 12.45 9.37
C ALA A 62 7.73 12.88 10.82
N SER A 63 7.85 14.19 11.11
CA SER A 63 7.58 14.76 12.44
C SER A 63 6.14 14.52 12.88
N ARG A 64 5.17 14.69 11.99
CA ARG A 64 3.74 14.49 12.29
C ARG A 64 3.42 13.02 12.53
N LEU A 65 4.06 12.10 11.80
CA LEU A 65 3.83 10.66 11.95
C LEU A 65 4.46 10.09 13.22
N ASP A 66 5.59 10.61 13.67
CA ASP A 66 6.31 10.14 14.86
C ASP A 66 5.43 10.14 16.13
N GLY A 67 4.50 11.09 16.24
CA GLY A 67 3.63 11.20 17.41
C GLY A 67 2.34 10.38 17.31
N LEU A 68 2.07 9.76 16.16
CA LEU A 68 0.74 9.20 15.89
C LEU A 68 0.52 7.82 16.52
N GLY A 69 1.53 6.95 16.49
CA GLY A 69 1.37 5.56 16.87
C GLY A 69 0.44 4.79 15.91
N THR A 70 0.10 3.56 16.24
CA THR A 70 -0.90 2.79 15.52
C THR A 70 -1.67 1.87 16.45
N PRO A 71 -3.02 1.83 16.37
CA PRO A 71 -3.84 0.86 17.10
C PRO A 71 -3.84 -0.53 16.41
N PHE A 72 -3.27 -0.64 15.20
CA PHE A 72 -3.18 -1.86 14.42
C PHE A 72 -1.77 -2.44 14.49
N ARG A 73 -1.62 -3.65 13.98
CA ARG A 73 -0.34 -4.35 13.98
C ARG A 73 0.76 -3.54 13.28
N LYS A 74 0.45 -2.95 12.12
CA LYS A 74 1.41 -2.22 11.29
C LYS A 74 0.69 -1.24 10.39
N LEU A 75 1.33 -0.11 10.14
CA LEU A 75 0.96 0.83 9.08
C LEU A 75 1.99 0.76 7.96
N GLU A 76 1.53 0.48 6.76
CA GLU A 76 2.29 0.64 5.53
C GLU A 76 1.75 1.87 4.80
N LEU A 77 2.52 2.95 4.81
CA LEU A 77 2.14 4.21 4.19
C LEU A 77 2.97 4.46 2.94
N VAL A 78 2.31 4.73 1.84
CA VAL A 78 2.93 5.14 0.57
C VAL A 78 2.33 6.46 0.15
N VAL A 79 3.16 7.46 -0.08
CA VAL A 79 2.73 8.78 -0.55
C VAL A 79 3.25 9.02 -1.97
N TYR A 80 2.32 9.23 -2.90
CA TYR A 80 2.63 9.59 -4.29
C TYR A 80 2.42 11.08 -4.52
N ALA A 81 3.29 11.70 -5.29
CA ALA A 81 2.96 12.93 -5.98
C ALA A 81 1.98 12.62 -7.11
N ARG A 82 0.96 13.45 -7.31
CA ARG A 82 -0.07 13.24 -8.32
C ARG A 82 0.52 13.01 -9.71
N GLY A 83 0.09 11.92 -10.35
CA GLY A 83 0.52 11.53 -11.69
C GLY A 83 1.94 11.02 -11.81
N ALA A 84 2.65 10.83 -10.72
CA ALA A 84 4.05 10.40 -10.73
C ALA A 84 4.26 9.04 -10.05
N ARG A 85 5.21 8.29 -10.53
CA ARG A 85 5.84 7.13 -9.92
C ARG A 85 7.35 7.25 -10.10
N PRO A 86 8.18 6.78 -9.18
CA PRO A 86 7.91 6.05 -7.93
C PRO A 86 7.33 6.93 -6.81
N PRO A 87 6.99 6.33 -5.64
CA PRO A 87 6.49 7.09 -4.49
C PRO A 87 7.46 8.20 -4.03
N ALA A 88 6.89 9.30 -3.55
CA ALA A 88 7.66 10.40 -2.95
C ALA A 88 8.10 10.10 -1.51
N TYR A 89 7.35 9.26 -0.79
CA TYR A 89 7.63 8.87 0.59
C TYR A 89 7.01 7.52 0.91
N THR A 90 7.72 6.71 1.71
CA THR A 90 7.23 5.44 2.21
C THR A 90 7.58 5.24 3.68
N LEU A 91 6.69 4.60 4.43
CA LEU A 91 6.90 4.27 5.84
C LEU A 91 6.28 2.94 6.18
N ASN A 92 7.05 2.08 6.85
CA ASN A 92 6.56 0.90 7.55
C ASN A 92 6.67 1.15 9.06
N TYR A 93 5.55 1.39 9.72
CA TYR A 93 5.54 1.64 11.16
C TYR A 93 5.01 0.41 11.91
N PRO A 94 5.71 -0.09 12.94
CA PRO A 94 6.91 0.45 13.59
C PRO A 94 8.26 0.04 12.99
N ASP A 95 8.30 -0.81 11.96
CA ASP A 95 9.51 -1.50 11.49
C ASP A 95 10.52 -0.58 10.76
N GLY A 96 10.08 0.57 10.27
CA GLY A 96 10.93 1.51 9.55
C GLY A 96 10.89 1.38 8.02
N PRO A 97 11.82 2.02 7.28
CA PRO A 97 11.84 2.00 5.82
C PRO A 97 12.30 0.66 5.27
N GLY A 98 11.97 0.36 4.02
CA GLY A 98 12.70 -0.65 3.27
C GLY A 98 11.91 -1.83 2.72
N GLU A 99 10.73 -1.60 2.18
CA GLU A 99 10.11 -2.58 1.29
C GLU A 99 10.80 -2.57 -0.07
N PRO A 100 11.03 -3.74 -0.71
CA PRO A 100 11.49 -3.81 -2.09
C PRO A 100 10.54 -3.10 -3.06
N ASP A 101 11.09 -2.46 -4.09
CA ASP A 101 10.32 -1.64 -5.05
C ASP A 101 9.23 -2.41 -5.80
N PHE A 102 9.39 -3.72 -5.97
CA PHE A 102 8.39 -4.54 -6.64
C PHE A 102 7.02 -4.53 -5.92
N TRP A 103 6.99 -4.34 -4.59
CA TRP A 103 5.75 -4.25 -3.84
C TRP A 103 4.91 -3.05 -4.28
N PHE A 104 5.53 -1.90 -4.54
CA PHE A 104 4.80 -0.70 -4.99
C PHE A 104 4.18 -0.91 -6.38
N VAL A 105 4.88 -1.61 -7.26
CA VAL A 105 4.35 -1.94 -8.59
C VAL A 105 3.17 -2.90 -8.48
N LEU A 106 3.28 -3.93 -7.65
CA LEU A 106 2.22 -4.95 -7.47
C LEU A 106 0.99 -4.37 -6.78
N ASP A 107 1.17 -3.58 -5.74
CA ASP A 107 0.07 -2.92 -5.04
C ASP A 107 -0.66 -1.94 -5.97
N ALA A 108 0.08 -1.17 -6.76
CA ALA A 108 -0.51 -0.29 -7.77
C ALA A 108 -1.26 -1.05 -8.87
N ALA A 109 -0.74 -2.19 -9.32
CA ALA A 109 -1.41 -3.04 -10.31
C ALA A 109 -2.74 -3.59 -9.79
N ILE A 110 -2.79 -4.02 -8.54
CA ILE A 110 -4.03 -4.48 -7.90
C ILE A 110 -4.99 -3.31 -7.68
N ALA A 111 -4.49 -2.19 -7.17
CA ALA A 111 -5.31 -1.03 -6.86
C ALA A 111 -5.97 -0.43 -8.11
N GLN A 112 -5.28 -0.38 -9.25
CA GLN A 112 -5.87 0.16 -10.48
C GLN A 112 -7.05 -0.67 -11.00
N GLU A 113 -7.15 -1.95 -10.63
CA GLU A 113 -8.29 -2.81 -10.97
C GLU A 113 -9.44 -2.70 -9.96
N HIS A 114 -9.15 -2.41 -8.70
CA HIS A 114 -10.11 -2.53 -7.59
C HIS A 114 -10.43 -1.22 -6.85
N ALA A 115 -9.56 -0.22 -6.91
CA ALA A 115 -9.76 1.04 -6.19
C ALA A 115 -10.32 2.12 -7.12
N ASP A 116 -11.53 2.58 -6.85
CA ASP A 116 -12.19 3.65 -7.62
C ASP A 116 -11.40 4.96 -7.54
N GLY A 117 -11.17 5.57 -8.71
CA GLY A 117 -10.47 6.84 -8.80
C GLY A 117 -8.93 6.74 -8.83
N TRP A 118 -8.37 5.55 -8.68
CA TRP A 118 -6.91 5.35 -8.69
C TRP A 118 -6.24 5.88 -9.95
N LEU A 119 -6.72 5.50 -11.12
CA LEU A 119 -6.14 5.89 -12.41
C LEU A 119 -6.26 7.40 -12.74
N GLU A 120 -7.12 8.12 -12.03
CA GLU A 120 -7.23 9.57 -12.17
C GLU A 120 -6.09 10.31 -11.48
N LEU A 121 -5.45 9.68 -10.50
CA LEU A 121 -4.46 10.30 -9.61
C LEU A 121 -3.06 9.72 -9.76
N ILE A 122 -2.93 8.45 -10.13
CA ILE A 122 -1.65 7.71 -10.18
C ILE A 122 -1.41 7.18 -11.59
N GLN A 123 -0.18 7.30 -12.04
CA GLN A 123 0.26 6.78 -13.33
C GLN A 123 0.00 5.27 -13.43
N PRO A 124 -0.60 4.76 -14.51
CA PRO A 124 -0.92 3.34 -14.65
C PRO A 124 0.34 2.47 -14.69
N VAL A 125 0.20 1.24 -14.18
CA VAL A 125 1.19 0.18 -14.27
C VAL A 125 0.84 -0.69 -15.47
N SER A 126 1.82 -0.94 -16.34
CA SER A 126 1.66 -1.84 -17.49
C SER A 126 1.68 -3.31 -17.07
N LYS A 127 1.16 -4.17 -17.95
CA LYS A 127 1.24 -5.63 -17.73
C LYS A 127 2.68 -6.14 -17.69
N ASP A 128 3.57 -5.53 -18.47
CA ASP A 128 4.99 -5.91 -18.50
C ASP A 128 5.69 -5.51 -17.20
N GLU A 129 5.39 -4.33 -16.64
CA GLU A 129 5.88 -3.91 -15.34
C GLU A 129 5.38 -4.85 -14.22
N THR A 130 4.09 -5.18 -14.24
CA THR A 130 3.49 -6.09 -13.27
C THR A 130 4.12 -7.48 -13.35
N ARG A 131 4.35 -8.00 -14.56
CA ARG A 131 4.99 -9.30 -14.76
C ARG A 131 6.41 -9.33 -14.21
N ARG A 132 7.22 -8.32 -14.50
CA ARG A 132 8.59 -8.20 -13.95
C ARG A 132 8.59 -8.12 -12.44
N ALA A 133 7.68 -7.33 -11.86
CA ALA A 133 7.53 -7.24 -10.41
C ALA A 133 7.11 -8.57 -9.78
N ALA A 134 6.25 -9.35 -10.44
CA ALA A 134 5.86 -10.68 -9.99
C ALA A 134 7.03 -11.69 -10.05
N GLU A 135 7.89 -11.60 -11.07
CA GLU A 135 9.11 -12.40 -11.17
C GLU A 135 10.10 -12.05 -10.03
N GLU A 136 10.27 -10.78 -9.73
CA GLU A 136 11.10 -10.32 -8.60
C GLU A 136 10.53 -10.76 -7.26
N LEU A 137 9.21 -10.67 -7.08
CA LEU A 137 8.54 -11.17 -5.88
C LEU A 137 8.76 -12.67 -5.70
N LEU A 138 8.64 -13.46 -6.78
CA LEU A 138 8.86 -14.91 -6.72
C LEU A 138 10.28 -15.23 -6.25
N ALA A 139 11.28 -14.61 -6.86
CA ALA A 139 12.68 -14.81 -6.49
C ALA A 139 12.94 -14.43 -5.03
N TRP A 140 12.44 -13.28 -4.59
CA TRP A 140 12.56 -12.82 -3.21
C TRP A 140 11.85 -13.77 -2.23
N ALA A 141 10.63 -14.19 -2.55
CA ALA A 141 9.84 -15.05 -1.69
C ALA A 141 10.48 -16.44 -1.53
N GLU A 142 11.05 -17.00 -2.60
CA GLU A 142 11.79 -18.26 -2.53
C GLU A 142 13.06 -18.13 -1.68
N GLU A 143 13.79 -17.04 -1.82
CA GLU A 143 14.99 -16.77 -1.00
C GLU A 143 14.65 -16.60 0.49
N GLN A 144 13.54 -15.91 0.80
CA GLN A 144 13.11 -15.67 2.18
C GLN A 144 12.30 -16.82 2.79
N GLY A 145 11.92 -17.83 2.01
CA GLY A 145 11.05 -18.91 2.48
C GLY A 145 9.58 -18.50 2.67
N GLU A 146 9.14 -17.45 1.97
CA GLU A 146 7.77 -16.92 2.02
C GLU A 146 6.85 -17.66 1.06
N SER A 147 6.38 -18.84 1.48
CA SER A 147 5.64 -19.77 0.61
C SER A 147 4.32 -19.20 0.07
N VAL A 148 3.59 -18.40 0.84
CA VAL A 148 2.33 -17.78 0.42
C VAL A 148 2.57 -16.76 -0.69
N HIS A 149 3.57 -15.90 -0.54
CA HIS A 149 3.93 -14.93 -1.57
C HIS A 149 4.46 -15.60 -2.83
N ALA A 150 5.26 -16.66 -2.68
CA ALA A 150 5.73 -17.45 -3.82
C ALA A 150 4.56 -18.10 -4.59
N ALA A 151 3.59 -18.67 -3.90
CA ALA A 151 2.38 -19.25 -4.52
C ALA A 151 1.56 -18.21 -5.28
N ARG A 152 1.35 -17.03 -4.69
CA ARG A 152 0.63 -15.91 -5.33
C ARG A 152 1.35 -15.44 -6.59
N ALA A 153 2.67 -15.27 -6.54
CA ALA A 153 3.48 -14.86 -7.68
C ALA A 153 3.44 -15.90 -8.82
N ARG A 154 3.59 -17.18 -8.50
CA ARG A 154 3.47 -18.27 -9.49
C ARG A 154 2.09 -18.31 -10.14
N HIS A 155 1.03 -18.13 -9.35
CA HIS A 155 -0.33 -18.09 -9.88
C HIS A 155 -0.50 -16.95 -10.88
N TYR A 156 -0.04 -15.74 -10.51
CA TYR A 156 -0.12 -14.58 -11.40
C TYR A 156 0.68 -14.80 -12.70
N LEU A 157 1.91 -15.31 -12.60
CA LEU A 157 2.76 -15.57 -13.76
C LEU A 157 2.16 -16.61 -14.73
N ALA A 158 1.41 -17.58 -14.19
CA ALA A 158 0.74 -18.61 -14.99
C ALA A 158 -0.61 -18.16 -15.58
N ASN A 159 -1.38 -17.35 -14.84
CA ASN A 159 -2.79 -17.07 -15.16
C ASN A 159 -3.10 -15.58 -15.42
N GLY A 160 -2.21 -14.66 -15.06
CA GLY A 160 -2.42 -13.22 -15.20
C GLY A 160 -3.37 -12.60 -14.18
N THR A 161 -3.73 -13.34 -13.13
CA THR A 161 -4.63 -12.89 -12.06
C THR A 161 -4.03 -13.12 -10.68
N TRP A 162 -4.32 -12.20 -9.75
CA TRP A 162 -3.90 -12.33 -8.36
C TRP A 162 -4.93 -13.12 -7.55
N ILE A 163 -4.42 -13.93 -6.63
CA ILE A 163 -5.22 -14.61 -5.60
C ILE A 163 -4.93 -14.02 -4.22
N THR A 164 -5.86 -14.19 -3.29
CA THR A 164 -5.67 -13.78 -1.91
C THR A 164 -4.66 -14.66 -1.19
N LYS A 165 -4.20 -14.23 -0.01
CA LYS A 165 -3.33 -15.05 0.84
C LYS A 165 -3.99 -16.36 1.27
N GLU A 166 -5.31 -16.34 1.44
CA GLU A 166 -6.10 -17.51 1.84
C GLU A 166 -6.25 -18.53 0.71
N GLU A 167 -6.26 -18.06 -0.54
CA GLU A 167 -6.35 -18.91 -1.74
C GLU A 167 -5.00 -19.51 -2.15
N ALA A 168 -3.92 -18.97 -1.62
CA ALA A 168 -2.57 -19.45 -1.89
C ALA A 168 -2.21 -20.65 -1.02
#